data_7e522f2a42feb9b0c87e0247e6983a91
#
_entry.id   7e522f2a42feb9b0c87e0247e6983a91
#
_cell.length_a   1.000
_cell.length_b   1.000
_cell.length_c   1.000
_cell.angle_alpha   90.00
_cell.angle_beta   90.00
_cell.angle_gamma   90.00
#
_symmetry.space_group_name_H-M   'P 1'
#
loop_
_entity.id
_entity.type
_entity.pdbx_description
1 polymer ?
#
loop_
_entity_poly.entity_id
_entity_poly.type
_entity_poly.pdbx_seq_one_letter_code
_entity_poly.pdbx_strand_id
1 'polypeptide(L)'
;MSKNTDYPVTPAVRFLRTHQIDFEPYIYVYEEHGGTGQFAELFGVDEHQVVKTIVLQNEAKKGLVVVMHGDKQISTRNLARDLGMKHIEPADPKQANKWTGYLVGGTTPFGMKTRLPVYVEKSIWDLEKVYINGGKRGFIIGISPQALRTLNPQDVQVAV
;
A
#
# COMPACT_ATOMS: atom_id res chain seq x y z
N MET A 1 -2.04 -9.58 28.69
CA MET A 1 -1.13 -8.64 28.07
C MET A 1 -1.91 -7.46 27.51
N SER A 2 -1.57 -6.27 27.93
CA SER A 2 -2.23 -5.11 27.35
C SER A 2 -1.70 -4.87 25.93
N LYS A 3 -2.60 -4.71 25.00
CA LYS A 3 -2.22 -4.33 23.65
C LYS A 3 -2.10 -2.80 23.60
N ASN A 4 -1.12 -2.33 22.85
CA ASN A 4 -1.08 -0.91 22.55
C ASN A 4 -2.25 -0.60 21.63
N THR A 5 -3.24 0.14 22.16
CA THR A 5 -4.42 0.55 21.41
C THR A 5 -4.37 2.03 21.03
N ASP A 6 -3.21 2.68 21.29
CA ASP A 6 -3.00 4.10 20.97
C ASP A 6 -2.63 4.29 19.51
N TYR A 7 -3.54 3.91 18.64
CA TYR A 7 -3.39 4.12 17.21
C TYR A 7 -4.76 4.38 16.58
N PRO A 8 -4.79 5.06 15.43
CA PRO A 8 -6.06 5.39 14.80
C PRO A 8 -6.80 4.14 14.32
N VAL A 9 -8.11 4.12 14.52
CA VAL A 9 -8.96 3.06 14.00
C VAL A 9 -9.46 3.48 12.61
N THR A 10 -8.67 3.15 11.61
CA THR A 10 -8.95 3.47 10.21
C THR A 10 -9.84 2.40 9.57
N PRO A 11 -10.38 2.63 8.37
CA PRO A 11 -11.05 1.56 7.62
C PRO A 11 -10.14 0.35 7.41
N ALA A 12 -8.84 0.57 7.21
CA ALA A 12 -7.87 -0.53 7.09
C ALA A 12 -7.81 -1.37 8.36
N VAL A 13 -7.74 -0.72 9.52
CA VAL A 13 -7.72 -1.42 10.82
C VAL A 13 -8.99 -2.24 11.00
N ARG A 14 -10.14 -1.67 10.66
CA ARG A 14 -11.42 -2.39 10.75
C ARG A 14 -11.44 -3.60 9.82
N PHE A 15 -10.92 -3.44 8.60
CA PHE A 15 -10.80 -4.53 7.64
C PHE A 15 -9.96 -5.67 8.22
N LEU A 16 -8.79 -5.34 8.77
CA LEU A 16 -7.88 -6.35 9.33
C LEU A 16 -8.51 -7.07 10.52
N ARG A 17 -9.20 -6.35 11.38
CA ARG A 17 -9.91 -6.94 12.52
C ARG A 17 -11.01 -7.90 12.06
N THR A 18 -11.77 -7.50 11.05
CA THR A 18 -12.85 -8.33 10.50
C THR A 18 -12.29 -9.63 9.92
N HIS A 19 -11.11 -9.58 9.33
CA HIS A 19 -10.45 -10.75 8.75
C HIS A 19 -9.54 -11.48 9.74
N GLN A 20 -9.53 -11.05 11.00
CA GLN A 20 -8.72 -11.65 12.07
C GLN A 20 -7.23 -11.69 11.73
N ILE A 21 -6.73 -10.62 11.14
CA ILE A 21 -5.33 -10.47 10.75
C ILE A 21 -4.61 -9.65 11.80
N ASP A 22 -3.57 -10.22 12.39
CA ASP A 22 -2.73 -9.55 13.37
C ASP A 22 -1.76 -8.60 12.68
N PHE A 23 -1.47 -7.48 13.35
CA PHE A 23 -0.51 -6.50 12.88
C PHE A 23 0.13 -5.76 14.05
N GLU A 24 1.28 -5.15 13.81
CA GLU A 24 1.98 -4.32 14.79
C GLU A 24 1.86 -2.86 14.38
N PRO A 25 1.34 -1.97 15.24
CA PRO A 25 1.20 -0.55 14.90
C PRO A 25 2.50 0.21 15.14
N TYR A 26 2.80 1.17 14.26
CA TYR A 26 3.92 2.10 14.38
C TYR A 26 3.40 3.51 14.13
N ILE A 27 3.63 4.40 15.09
CA ILE A 27 3.20 5.80 15.02
C ILE A 27 4.45 6.66 14.95
N TYR A 28 4.46 7.64 14.05
CA TYR A 28 5.57 8.58 13.92
C TYR A 28 5.06 9.93 13.41
N VAL A 29 5.90 10.96 13.55
CA VAL A 29 5.56 12.30 13.04
C VAL A 29 5.78 12.30 11.54
N TYR A 30 4.67 12.39 10.80
CA TYR A 30 4.68 12.38 9.34
C TYR A 30 5.39 13.62 8.80
N GLU A 31 6.30 13.42 7.86
CA GLU A 31 6.94 14.49 7.10
C GLU A 31 6.46 14.43 5.66
N GLU A 32 6.01 15.56 5.14
CA GLU A 32 5.62 15.66 3.75
C GLU A 32 6.81 15.30 2.85
N HIS A 33 6.56 14.42 1.87
CA HIS A 33 7.58 13.87 0.97
C HIS A 33 8.62 12.97 1.65
N GLY A 34 8.43 12.60 2.93
CA GLY A 34 9.33 11.67 3.62
C GLY A 34 9.30 10.27 3.04
N GLY A 35 8.13 9.82 2.58
CA GLY A 35 7.94 8.54 1.93
C GLY A 35 8.34 7.34 2.79
N THR A 36 8.56 6.23 2.12
CA THR A 36 8.96 4.97 2.79
C THR A 36 10.34 5.07 3.42
N GLY A 37 11.20 5.94 2.88
CA GLY A 37 12.54 6.16 3.44
C GLY A 37 12.53 6.75 4.83
N GLN A 38 11.59 7.66 5.11
CA GLN A 38 11.45 8.25 6.45
C GLN A 38 11.17 7.16 7.49
N PHE A 39 10.19 6.30 7.21
CA PHE A 39 9.85 5.22 8.13
C PHE A 39 11.01 4.25 8.31
N ALA A 40 11.65 3.85 7.22
CA ALA A 40 12.77 2.91 7.26
C ALA A 40 13.91 3.44 8.14
N GLU A 41 14.24 4.71 7.99
CA GLU A 41 15.29 5.35 8.77
C GLU A 41 14.92 5.45 10.26
N LEU A 42 13.70 5.91 10.55
CA LEU A 42 13.23 6.10 11.92
C LEU A 42 13.19 4.79 12.72
N PHE A 43 12.82 3.70 12.10
CA PHE A 43 12.64 2.42 12.79
C PHE A 43 13.75 1.41 12.51
N GLY A 44 14.76 1.80 11.73
CA GLY A 44 15.91 0.96 11.47
C GLY A 44 15.59 -0.31 10.69
N VAL A 45 14.64 -0.24 9.75
CA VAL A 45 14.25 -1.37 8.90
C VAL A 45 14.70 -1.11 7.47
N ASP A 46 14.78 -2.18 6.69
CA ASP A 46 15.14 -2.10 5.27
C ASP A 46 13.98 -1.49 4.49
N GLU A 47 14.26 -0.43 3.71
CA GLU A 47 13.23 0.21 2.89
C GLU A 47 12.58 -0.75 1.88
N HIS A 48 13.29 -1.79 1.49
CA HIS A 48 12.75 -2.85 0.62
C HIS A 48 11.56 -3.56 1.26
N GLN A 49 11.52 -3.63 2.58
CA GLN A 49 10.40 -4.21 3.33
C GLN A 49 9.26 -3.20 3.58
N VAL A 50 9.51 -1.92 3.36
CA VAL A 50 8.50 -0.87 3.53
C VAL A 50 7.82 -0.71 2.17
N VAL A 51 6.61 -1.25 2.05
CA VAL A 51 5.91 -1.25 0.78
C VAL A 51 4.97 -0.05 0.68
N LYS A 52 4.79 0.43 -0.53
CA LYS A 52 3.93 1.58 -0.83
C LYS A 52 2.76 1.15 -1.70
N THR A 53 1.65 1.86 -1.55
CA THR A 53 0.41 1.62 -2.27
C THR A 53 0.20 2.76 -3.24
N ILE A 54 0.29 2.48 -4.52
CA ILE A 54 0.21 3.49 -5.57
C ILE A 54 -1.10 3.33 -6.33
N VAL A 55 -1.87 4.41 -6.39
CA VAL A 55 -3.14 4.44 -7.13
C VAL A 55 -2.87 4.95 -8.53
N LEU A 56 -3.20 4.14 -9.50
CA LEU A 56 -2.98 4.42 -10.92
C LEU A 56 -4.31 4.39 -11.66
N GLN A 57 -4.30 4.87 -12.89
CA GLN A 57 -5.46 4.77 -13.79
C GLN A 57 -5.02 4.44 -15.20
N ASN A 58 -5.88 3.76 -15.94
CA ASN A 58 -5.60 3.42 -17.33
C ASN A 58 -6.17 4.48 -18.30
N GLU A 59 -6.05 4.22 -19.60
CA GLU A 59 -6.54 5.14 -20.64
C GLU A 59 -8.05 5.37 -20.57
N ALA A 60 -8.80 4.44 -20.00
CA ALA A 60 -10.25 4.57 -19.83
C ALA A 60 -10.62 5.21 -18.50
N LYS A 61 -9.63 5.77 -17.77
CA LYS A 61 -9.80 6.38 -16.46
C LYS A 61 -10.32 5.42 -15.40
N LYS A 62 -10.04 4.13 -15.55
CA LYS A 62 -10.35 3.11 -14.55
C LYS A 62 -9.17 2.97 -13.60
N GLY A 63 -9.46 2.92 -12.29
CA GLY A 63 -8.47 2.85 -11.25
C GLY A 63 -7.94 1.46 -11.01
N LEU A 64 -6.69 1.40 -10.57
CA LEU A 64 -6.03 0.19 -10.10
C LEU A 64 -5.02 0.56 -9.03
N VAL A 65 -4.62 -0.42 -8.24
CA VAL A 65 -3.67 -0.21 -7.15
C VAL A 65 -2.51 -1.18 -7.32
N VAL A 66 -1.29 -0.67 -7.17
CA VAL A 66 -0.08 -1.50 -7.16
C VAL A 66 0.61 -1.36 -5.82
N VAL A 67 0.93 -2.49 -5.19
CA VAL A 67 1.74 -2.54 -3.98
C VAL A 67 3.17 -2.85 -4.42
N MET A 68 4.09 -1.93 -4.09
CA MET A 68 5.48 -1.95 -4.57
C MET A 68 6.46 -1.74 -3.41
N HIS A 69 7.66 -2.29 -3.54
CA HIS A 69 8.75 -2.02 -2.58
C HIS A 69 9.04 -0.52 -2.52
N GLY A 70 9.30 -0.01 -1.32
CA GLY A 70 9.57 1.41 -1.11
C GLY A 70 10.80 1.91 -1.86
N ASP A 71 11.81 1.06 -2.02
CA ASP A 71 13.06 1.39 -2.70
C ASP A 71 13.01 1.20 -4.22
N LYS A 72 11.86 0.85 -4.78
CA LYS A 72 11.69 0.62 -6.21
C LYS A 72 10.63 1.53 -6.81
N GLN A 73 10.69 1.70 -8.12
CA GLN A 73 9.68 2.43 -8.88
C GLN A 73 8.86 1.44 -9.69
N ILE A 74 7.69 1.89 -10.15
CA ILE A 74 6.82 1.09 -11.01
C ILE A 74 7.09 1.47 -12.47
N SER A 75 7.43 0.48 -13.30
CA SER A 75 7.42 0.70 -14.75
C SER A 75 5.97 0.65 -15.23
N THR A 76 5.34 1.82 -15.36
CA THR A 76 3.96 1.91 -15.84
C THR A 76 3.82 1.42 -17.27
N ARG A 77 4.86 1.58 -18.06
CA ARG A 77 4.90 1.07 -19.44
C ARG A 77 4.84 -0.46 -19.47
N ASN A 78 5.66 -1.12 -18.65
CA ASN A 78 5.65 -2.58 -18.57
C ASN A 78 4.34 -3.09 -17.97
N LEU A 79 3.80 -2.39 -16.99
CA LEU A 79 2.53 -2.74 -16.38
C LEU A 79 1.39 -2.67 -17.41
N ALA A 80 1.33 -1.60 -18.19
CA ALA A 80 0.32 -1.44 -19.23
C ALA A 80 0.40 -2.58 -20.24
N ARG A 81 1.62 -2.89 -20.70
CA ARG A 81 1.83 -3.99 -21.64
C ARG A 81 1.35 -5.32 -21.06
N ASP A 82 1.74 -5.62 -19.82
CA ASP A 82 1.42 -6.91 -19.19
C ASP A 82 -0.08 -7.06 -18.93
N LEU A 83 -0.78 -5.96 -18.68
CA LEU A 83 -2.22 -5.98 -18.43
C LEU A 83 -3.06 -5.75 -19.68
N GLY A 84 -2.43 -5.57 -20.84
CA GLY A 84 -3.15 -5.33 -22.10
C GLY A 84 -3.83 -3.96 -22.13
N MET A 85 -3.28 -2.98 -21.43
CA MET A 85 -3.78 -1.61 -21.38
C MET A 85 -2.92 -0.73 -22.29
N LYS A 86 -3.51 0.32 -22.84
CA LYS A 86 -2.79 1.24 -23.73
C LYS A 86 -1.87 2.18 -22.97
N HIS A 87 -2.31 2.62 -21.78
CA HIS A 87 -1.60 3.63 -20.99
C HIS A 87 -1.96 3.49 -19.53
N ILE A 88 -0.97 3.65 -18.66
CA ILE A 88 -1.17 3.71 -17.20
C ILE A 88 -0.39 4.91 -16.68
N GLU A 89 -1.04 5.69 -15.81
CA GLU A 89 -0.45 6.88 -15.20
C GLU A 89 -0.91 6.98 -13.75
N PRO A 90 -0.20 7.73 -12.90
CA PRO A 90 -0.68 8.00 -11.55
C PRO A 90 -2.04 8.70 -11.59
N ALA A 91 -2.94 8.28 -10.71
CA ALA A 91 -4.22 8.94 -10.56
C ALA A 91 -4.04 10.30 -9.88
N ASP A 92 -4.88 11.27 -10.24
CA ASP A 92 -4.94 12.55 -9.54
C ASP A 92 -5.19 12.29 -8.04
N PRO A 93 -4.53 13.00 -7.12
CA PRO A 93 -4.75 12.83 -5.67
C PRO A 93 -6.21 12.93 -5.25
N LYS A 94 -7.00 13.79 -5.86
CA LYS A 94 -8.43 13.91 -5.56
C LYS A 94 -9.19 12.66 -5.97
N GLN A 95 -8.87 12.12 -7.15
CA GLN A 95 -9.50 10.89 -7.63
C GLN A 95 -9.07 9.69 -6.79
N ALA A 96 -7.80 9.61 -6.44
CA ALA A 96 -7.29 8.56 -5.58
C ALA A 96 -7.99 8.58 -4.21
N ASN A 97 -8.17 9.77 -3.63
CA ASN A 97 -8.89 9.92 -2.37
C ASN A 97 -10.36 9.50 -2.50
N LYS A 98 -10.99 9.87 -3.60
CA LYS A 98 -12.40 9.52 -3.86
C LYS A 98 -12.58 8.00 -3.94
N TRP A 99 -11.65 7.32 -4.61
CA TRP A 99 -11.71 5.86 -4.76
C TRP A 99 -11.38 5.13 -3.47
N THR A 100 -10.31 5.54 -2.79
CA THR A 100 -9.76 4.78 -1.65
C THR A 100 -10.32 5.22 -0.30
N GLY A 101 -10.69 6.49 -0.17
CA GLY A 101 -11.03 7.09 1.11
C GLY A 101 -9.82 7.56 1.90
N TYR A 102 -8.61 7.43 1.34
CA TYR A 102 -7.36 7.80 2.02
C TYR A 102 -6.70 9.00 1.35
N LEU A 103 -5.94 9.76 2.16
CA LEU A 103 -5.09 10.84 1.64
C LEU A 103 -3.76 10.28 1.14
N VAL A 104 -3.17 10.96 0.17
CA VAL A 104 -1.80 10.66 -0.27
C VAL A 104 -0.86 10.68 0.95
N GLY A 105 -0.01 9.68 1.08
CA GLY A 105 0.83 9.47 2.25
C GLY A 105 0.18 8.59 3.32
N GLY A 106 -1.12 8.34 3.20
CA GLY A 106 -1.87 7.44 4.08
C GLY A 106 -2.60 6.32 3.35
N THR A 107 -2.35 6.17 2.06
CA THR A 107 -3.06 5.20 1.24
C THR A 107 -2.62 3.76 1.53
N THR A 108 -3.59 2.87 1.64
CA THR A 108 -3.37 1.44 1.85
C THR A 108 -4.38 0.66 1.02
N PRO A 109 -4.09 -0.57 0.61
CA PRO A 109 -5.05 -1.37 -0.16
C PRO A 109 -6.14 -1.98 0.72
N PHE A 110 -5.97 -1.98 2.04
CA PHE A 110 -6.95 -2.56 2.95
C PHE A 110 -8.09 -1.58 3.21
N GLY A 111 -9.32 -2.05 3.13
CA GLY A 111 -10.49 -1.26 3.49
C GLY A 111 -10.79 -0.08 2.58
N MET A 112 -10.39 -0.15 1.32
CA MET A 112 -10.69 0.91 0.35
C MET A 112 -12.18 1.12 0.19
N LYS A 113 -12.59 2.38 0.02
CA LYS A 113 -13.99 2.76 -0.18
C LYS A 113 -14.56 2.15 -1.46
N THR A 114 -13.79 2.20 -2.55
CA THR A 114 -14.12 1.55 -3.81
C THR A 114 -13.22 0.34 -3.98
N ARG A 115 -13.78 -0.79 -4.35
CA ARG A 115 -12.99 -2.00 -4.59
C ARG A 115 -12.26 -1.89 -5.92
N LEU A 116 -11.00 -1.50 -5.86
CA LEU A 116 -10.13 -1.43 -7.04
C LEU A 116 -9.36 -2.74 -7.22
N PRO A 117 -9.01 -3.12 -8.46
CA PRO A 117 -8.08 -4.23 -8.67
C PRO A 117 -6.75 -3.95 -7.98
N VAL A 118 -6.20 -4.96 -7.32
CA VAL A 118 -4.94 -4.86 -6.59
C VAL A 118 -3.90 -5.74 -7.27
N TYR A 119 -2.75 -5.15 -7.54
CA TYR A 119 -1.58 -5.85 -8.09
C TYR A 119 -0.45 -5.76 -7.08
N VAL A 120 0.28 -6.84 -6.91
CA VAL A 120 1.39 -6.92 -5.96
C VAL A 120 2.65 -7.30 -6.72
N GLU A 121 3.72 -6.53 -6.53
CA GLU A 121 5.02 -6.90 -7.06
C GLU A 121 5.41 -8.27 -6.50
N LYS A 122 5.73 -9.21 -7.37
CA LYS A 122 5.88 -10.62 -7.02
C LYS A 122 6.91 -10.85 -5.91
N SER A 123 8.01 -10.10 -5.93
CA SER A 123 9.07 -10.25 -4.94
C SER A 123 8.65 -9.90 -3.50
N ILE A 124 7.53 -9.19 -3.33
CA ILE A 124 7.01 -8.89 -1.99
C ILE A 124 6.64 -10.17 -1.24
N TRP A 125 6.20 -11.20 -1.95
CA TRP A 125 5.84 -12.47 -1.33
C TRP A 125 7.04 -13.18 -0.67
N ASP A 126 8.27 -12.84 -1.07
CA ASP A 126 9.48 -13.44 -0.51
C ASP A 126 9.88 -12.84 0.83
N LEU A 127 9.26 -11.75 1.25
CA LEU A 127 9.54 -11.09 2.51
C LEU A 127 8.82 -11.80 3.66
N GLU A 128 9.48 -11.89 4.82
CA GLU A 128 8.83 -12.42 6.02
C GLU A 128 7.80 -11.47 6.58
N LYS A 129 8.08 -10.18 6.46
CA LYS A 129 7.28 -9.11 7.05
C LYS A 129 7.35 -7.90 6.15
N VAL A 130 6.23 -7.22 5.99
CA VAL A 130 6.16 -5.95 5.29
C VAL A 130 5.65 -4.87 6.23
N TYR A 131 6.05 -3.64 5.97
CA TYR A 131 5.56 -2.45 6.65
C TYR A 131 4.74 -1.68 5.63
N ILE A 132 3.48 -1.48 5.91
CA ILE A 132 2.54 -0.89 4.97
C ILE A 132 1.69 0.14 5.70
N ASN A 133 1.24 1.17 5.00
CA ASN A 133 0.45 2.21 5.61
C ASN A 133 -0.83 1.64 6.23
N GLY A 134 -1.18 2.15 7.40
CA GLY A 134 -2.38 1.73 8.12
C GLY A 134 -3.63 2.54 7.81
N GLY A 135 -3.56 3.46 6.85
CA GLY A 135 -4.72 4.26 6.44
C GLY A 135 -4.73 5.68 6.98
N LYS A 136 -3.61 6.14 7.50
CA LYS A 136 -3.44 7.52 7.98
C LYS A 136 -1.98 7.90 7.92
N ARG A 137 -1.71 9.16 7.58
CA ARG A 137 -0.34 9.69 7.59
C ARG A 137 0.27 9.51 8.99
N GLY A 138 1.50 9.03 9.06
CA GLY A 138 2.19 8.78 10.32
C GLY A 138 1.78 7.50 11.03
N PHE A 139 1.04 6.64 10.36
CA PHE A 139 0.62 5.36 10.92
C PHE A 139 0.93 4.23 9.93
N ILE A 140 1.89 3.41 10.28
CA ILE A 140 2.30 2.23 9.50
C ILE A 140 2.10 0.98 10.33
N ILE A 141 1.77 -0.12 9.68
CA ILE A 141 1.61 -1.41 10.34
C ILE A 141 2.63 -2.41 9.80
N GLY A 142 3.18 -3.22 10.71
CA GLY A 142 3.99 -4.37 10.35
C GLY A 142 3.08 -5.59 10.28
N ILE A 143 3.17 -6.33 9.18
CA ILE A 143 2.20 -7.38 8.91
C ILE A 143 2.84 -8.44 7.99
N SER A 144 2.31 -9.65 8.06
CA SER A 144 2.71 -10.69 7.11
C SER A 144 2.28 -10.30 5.69
N PRO A 145 3.13 -10.49 4.67
CA PRO A 145 2.71 -10.25 3.29
C PRO A 145 1.50 -11.10 2.89
N GLN A 146 1.27 -12.24 3.55
CA GLN A 146 0.12 -13.08 3.26
C GLN A 146 -1.22 -12.39 3.54
N ALA A 147 -1.22 -11.34 4.37
CA ALA A 147 -2.41 -10.53 4.59
C ALA A 147 -2.95 -9.93 3.28
N LEU A 148 -2.06 -9.65 2.33
CA LEU A 148 -2.45 -9.11 1.02
C LEU A 148 -3.29 -10.10 0.21
N ARG A 149 -3.24 -11.38 0.52
CA ARG A 149 -4.04 -12.41 -0.17
C ARG A 149 -5.54 -12.19 0.01
N THR A 150 -5.96 -11.54 1.09
CA THR A 150 -7.37 -11.21 1.33
C THR A 150 -7.96 -10.29 0.29
N LEU A 151 -7.11 -9.61 -0.49
CA LEU A 151 -7.53 -8.67 -1.52
C LEU A 151 -7.64 -9.32 -2.91
N ASN A 152 -7.37 -10.61 -3.01
CA ASN A 152 -7.32 -11.37 -4.28
C ASN A 152 -6.43 -10.67 -5.32
N PRO A 153 -5.18 -10.35 -4.98
CA PRO A 153 -4.31 -9.61 -5.87
C PRO A 153 -3.78 -10.46 -7.02
N GLN A 154 -3.37 -9.78 -8.09
CA GLN A 154 -2.60 -10.40 -9.16
C GLN A 154 -1.13 -10.03 -8.99
N ASP A 155 -0.23 -10.96 -9.27
CA ASP A 155 1.20 -10.71 -9.23
C ASP A 155 1.65 -9.96 -10.48
N VAL A 156 2.60 -9.05 -10.30
CA VAL A 156 3.26 -8.34 -11.40
C VAL A 156 4.76 -8.29 -11.14
N GLN A 157 5.54 -8.07 -12.20
CA GLN A 157 6.99 -7.89 -12.11
C GLN A 157 7.35 -6.62 -12.88
N VAL A 158 7.14 -5.49 -12.24
CA VAL A 158 7.28 -4.17 -12.87
C VAL A 158 8.18 -3.23 -12.07
N ALA A 159 8.88 -3.75 -11.07
CA ALA A 159 9.83 -2.97 -10.28
C ALA A 159 11.05 -2.56 -11.14
N VAL A 160 11.43 -1.29 -11.03
CA VAL A 160 12.65 -0.76 -11.67
C VAL A 160 13.44 0.10 -10.70
#